data_09e0853093eb822bfd8ab8e90ebea6f3
#
_entry.id   09e0853093eb822bfd8ab8e90ebea6f3
#
_cell.length_a   1.000
_cell.length_b   1.000
_cell.length_c   1.000
_cell.angle_alpha   90.00
_cell.angle_beta   90.00
_cell.angle_gamma   90.00
#
_symmetry.space_group_name_H-M   'P 1'
#
loop_
_entity.id
_entity.type
_entity.pdbx_description
1 polymer ?
#
loop_
_entity_poly.entity_id
_entity_poly.type
_entity_poly.pdbx_seq_one_letter_code
_entity_poly.pdbx_strand_id
1 'polypeptide(L)'
;MPFAEARFDAVMFNQMLHHLESGEDDRFDGHRRGLAEAHRVLRSNGLAIVNCTSYEQLRDGFRHYHLIPTALRTSHDRCIPADRLEEIQSELGFALEGRFVPLDGVLTGSAYFDDEGPLKPEWRKSDSIWKLAPEQEIADADAKIRDLRTSGGLAAYLAEYDTKRRQVGQTTFFVARKA
;
A
#
# COMPACT_ATOMS: atom_id res chain seq x y z
N MET A 1 12.00 -15.67 10.59
CA MET A 1 10.88 -15.95 11.53
C MET A 1 11.28 -17.07 12.49
N PRO A 2 10.81 -17.12 13.76
CA PRO A 2 11.19 -18.12 14.73
C PRO A 2 10.44 -19.46 14.56
N PHE A 3 10.13 -19.83 13.33
CA PHE A 3 9.38 -21.05 13.00
C PHE A 3 10.27 -22.04 12.26
N ALA A 4 10.01 -23.35 12.47
CA ALA A 4 10.66 -24.40 11.69
C ALA A 4 10.20 -24.35 10.23
N GLU A 5 10.96 -25.03 9.35
CA GLU A 5 10.59 -25.20 7.94
C GLU A 5 9.28 -25.97 7.78
N ALA A 6 8.59 -25.74 6.67
CA ALA A 6 7.40 -26.49 6.25
C ALA A 6 6.32 -26.62 7.34
N ARG A 7 5.95 -25.52 7.98
CA ARG A 7 4.99 -25.50 9.10
C ARG A 7 3.61 -24.97 8.72
N PHE A 8 3.53 -24.11 7.69
CA PHE A 8 2.32 -23.39 7.35
C PHE A 8 1.77 -23.77 5.99
N ASP A 9 0.46 -23.77 5.86
CA ASP A 9 -0.22 -23.98 4.58
C ASP A 9 -0.37 -22.68 3.80
N ALA A 10 -0.32 -21.54 4.50
CA ALA A 10 -0.30 -20.19 3.90
C ALA A 10 0.48 -19.19 4.74
N VAL A 11 1.10 -18.20 4.06
CA VAL A 11 1.70 -17.01 4.65
C VAL A 11 1.15 -15.79 3.93
N MET A 12 0.74 -14.79 4.69
CA MET A 12 0.23 -13.54 4.12
C MET A 12 1.06 -12.34 4.58
N PHE A 13 1.47 -11.53 3.62
CA PHE A 13 2.01 -10.19 3.84
C PHE A 13 0.89 -9.19 3.56
N ASN A 14 0.36 -8.57 4.61
CA ASN A 14 -0.77 -7.66 4.49
C ASN A 14 -0.31 -6.22 4.72
N GLN A 15 -0.12 -5.44 3.66
CA GLN A 15 0.30 -4.04 3.69
C GLN A 15 1.58 -3.81 4.53
N MET A 16 2.56 -4.73 4.44
CA MET A 16 3.74 -4.66 5.31
C MET A 16 5.08 -4.68 4.58
N LEU A 17 5.13 -5.14 3.32
CA LEU A 17 6.40 -5.29 2.60
C LEU A 17 7.17 -3.98 2.47
N HIS A 18 6.46 -2.85 2.31
CA HIS A 18 7.05 -1.51 2.22
C HIS A 18 7.73 -1.03 3.52
N HIS A 19 7.62 -1.79 4.61
CA HIS A 19 8.34 -1.54 5.86
C HIS A 19 9.63 -2.36 5.99
N LEU A 20 9.89 -3.29 5.07
CA LEU A 20 11.10 -4.08 5.08
C LEU A 20 12.26 -3.24 4.53
N GLU A 21 13.35 -3.19 5.28
CA GLU A 21 14.54 -2.48 4.86
C GLU A 21 15.16 -3.12 3.63
N SER A 22 15.62 -2.28 2.71
CA SER A 22 16.37 -2.68 1.53
C SER A 22 17.87 -2.60 1.82
N GLY A 23 18.66 -3.49 1.20
CA GLY A 23 20.11 -3.38 1.20
C GLY A 23 20.60 -2.23 0.31
N GLU A 24 21.91 -1.96 0.36
CA GLU A 24 22.55 -0.91 -0.46
C GLU A 24 22.50 -1.25 -1.96
N ASP A 25 22.59 -2.55 -2.31
CA ASP A 25 22.72 -3.03 -3.69
C ASP A 25 21.37 -3.27 -4.39
N ASP A 26 20.30 -3.54 -3.65
CA ASP A 26 18.95 -3.77 -4.20
C ASP A 26 17.89 -3.10 -3.32
N ARG A 27 17.18 -2.14 -3.92
CA ARG A 27 16.08 -1.42 -3.28
C ARG A 27 15.00 -2.33 -2.66
N PHE A 28 14.84 -3.56 -3.16
CA PHE A 28 13.85 -4.53 -2.70
C PHE A 28 14.43 -5.78 -2.02
N ASP A 29 15.69 -5.72 -1.57
CA ASP A 29 16.35 -6.83 -0.88
C ASP A 29 15.60 -7.27 0.40
N GLY A 30 15.05 -6.33 1.15
CA GLY A 30 14.17 -6.64 2.29
C GLY A 30 12.93 -7.45 1.90
N HIS A 31 12.31 -7.12 0.76
CA HIS A 31 11.19 -7.87 0.21
C HIS A 31 11.61 -9.30 -0.15
N ARG A 32 12.76 -9.44 -0.83
CA ARG A 32 13.33 -10.75 -1.17
C ARG A 32 13.59 -11.60 0.07
N ARG A 33 14.23 -11.06 1.11
CA ARG A 33 14.47 -11.78 2.37
C ARG A 33 13.17 -12.20 3.05
N GLY A 34 12.16 -11.33 3.08
CA GLY A 34 10.83 -11.65 3.62
C GLY A 34 10.16 -12.81 2.88
N LEU A 35 10.16 -12.75 1.54
CA LEU A 35 9.59 -13.79 0.69
C LEU A 35 10.36 -15.11 0.76
N ALA A 36 11.69 -15.08 0.83
CA ALA A 36 12.52 -16.28 1.03
C ALA A 36 12.19 -16.97 2.36
N GLU A 37 11.97 -16.19 3.41
CA GLU A 37 11.59 -16.73 4.72
C GLU A 37 10.15 -17.28 4.71
N ALA A 38 9.23 -16.68 3.96
CA ALA A 38 7.91 -17.24 3.71
C ALA A 38 8.01 -18.59 2.98
N HIS A 39 8.84 -18.66 1.93
CA HIS A 39 9.08 -19.90 1.20
C HIS A 39 9.62 -20.99 2.13
N ARG A 40 10.57 -20.69 3.00
CA ARG A 40 11.15 -21.64 3.95
C ARG A 40 10.10 -22.23 4.89
N VAL A 41 9.21 -21.41 5.47
CA VAL A 41 8.25 -21.86 6.46
C VAL A 41 6.98 -22.48 5.86
N LEU A 42 6.71 -22.27 4.58
CA LEU A 42 5.60 -22.90 3.86
C LEU A 42 5.90 -24.36 3.57
N ARG A 43 4.87 -25.20 3.68
CA ARG A 43 4.86 -26.58 3.16
C ARG A 43 4.90 -26.57 1.64
N SER A 44 5.28 -27.70 1.02
CA SER A 44 5.07 -27.89 -0.42
C SER A 44 3.60 -27.65 -0.77
N ASN A 45 3.36 -26.97 -1.88
CA ASN A 45 2.04 -26.50 -2.32
C ASN A 45 1.37 -25.45 -1.42
N GLY A 46 2.07 -24.93 -0.41
CA GLY A 46 1.58 -23.82 0.43
C GLY A 46 1.52 -22.49 -0.33
N LEU A 47 0.65 -21.59 0.11
CA LEU A 47 0.39 -20.31 -0.56
C LEU A 47 1.13 -19.15 0.10
N ALA A 48 1.79 -18.33 -0.71
CA ALA A 48 2.22 -16.98 -0.33
C ALA A 48 1.23 -15.96 -0.92
N ILE A 49 0.65 -15.15 -0.06
CA ILE A 49 -0.30 -14.10 -0.44
C ILE A 49 0.33 -12.76 -0.08
N VAL A 50 0.52 -11.89 -1.07
CA VAL A 50 1.05 -10.55 -0.86
C VAL A 50 -0.04 -9.54 -1.18
N ASN A 51 -0.47 -8.80 -0.16
CA ASN A 51 -1.34 -7.65 -0.32
C ASN A 51 -0.51 -6.37 -0.19
N CYS A 52 -0.30 -5.65 -1.27
CA CYS A 52 0.45 -4.40 -1.29
C CYS A 52 -0.17 -3.37 -2.22
N THR A 53 0.24 -2.11 -2.03
CA THR A 53 -0.24 -0.97 -2.80
C THR A 53 0.87 -0.50 -3.73
N SER A 54 0.59 -0.37 -5.03
CA SER A 54 1.51 0.23 -6.00
C SER A 54 1.54 1.76 -5.85
N TYR A 55 2.56 2.40 -6.43
CA TYR A 55 2.61 3.86 -6.45
C TYR A 55 1.43 4.49 -7.21
N GLU A 56 1.00 3.87 -8.30
CA GLU A 56 -0.20 4.32 -9.04
C GLU A 56 -1.45 4.26 -8.16
N GLN A 57 -1.62 3.18 -7.40
CA GLN A 57 -2.72 3.04 -6.45
C GLN A 57 -2.63 4.06 -5.30
N LEU A 58 -1.43 4.37 -4.80
CA LEU A 58 -1.26 5.45 -3.81
C LEU A 58 -1.68 6.79 -4.39
N ARG A 59 -1.25 7.12 -5.62
CA ARG A 59 -1.51 8.39 -6.28
C ARG A 59 -3.00 8.57 -6.63
N ASP A 60 -3.63 7.54 -7.19
CA ASP A 60 -4.97 7.65 -7.80
C ASP A 60 -6.06 6.92 -7.00
N GLY A 61 -5.67 6.02 -6.09
CA GLY A 61 -6.59 5.24 -5.26
C GLY A 61 -6.97 5.88 -3.91
N PHE A 62 -6.30 6.98 -3.52
CA PHE A 62 -6.52 7.63 -2.23
C PHE A 62 -6.81 9.11 -2.39
N ARG A 63 -8.08 9.47 -2.29
CA ARG A 63 -8.58 10.83 -2.54
C ARG A 63 -7.94 11.94 -1.69
N HIS A 64 -7.38 11.60 -0.52
CA HIS A 64 -6.74 12.58 0.35
C HIS A 64 -5.25 12.80 0.08
N TYR A 65 -4.56 11.88 -0.64
CA TYR A 65 -3.10 12.00 -0.85
C TYR A 65 -2.71 13.09 -1.85
N HIS A 66 -3.66 13.58 -2.65
CA HIS A 66 -3.46 14.77 -3.48
C HIS A 66 -3.24 16.06 -2.67
N LEU A 67 -3.58 16.02 -1.39
CA LEU A 67 -3.33 17.13 -0.45
C LEU A 67 -1.88 17.15 0.07
N ILE A 68 -1.15 16.03 -0.08
CA ILE A 68 0.21 15.85 0.45
C ILE A 68 1.16 15.30 -0.64
N PRO A 69 1.37 16.05 -1.73
CA PRO A 69 2.10 15.56 -2.90
C PRO A 69 3.59 15.27 -2.63
N THR A 70 4.23 15.94 -1.66
CA THR A 70 5.62 15.64 -1.28
C THR A 70 5.73 14.31 -0.55
N ALA A 71 4.84 14.06 0.43
CA ALA A 71 4.77 12.77 1.11
C ALA A 71 4.50 11.63 0.11
N LEU A 72 3.59 11.84 -0.83
CA LEU A 72 3.28 10.89 -1.88
C LEU A 72 4.51 10.57 -2.75
N ARG A 73 5.26 11.58 -3.20
CA ARG A 73 6.50 11.37 -3.97
C ARG A 73 7.55 10.61 -3.16
N THR A 74 7.72 10.95 -1.89
CA THR A 74 8.67 10.26 -0.99
C THR A 74 8.32 8.77 -0.81
N SER A 75 7.04 8.40 -0.97
CA SER A 75 6.59 7.01 -0.88
C SER A 75 6.94 6.16 -2.11
N HIS A 76 7.26 6.79 -3.25
CA HIS A 76 7.49 6.10 -4.52
C HIS A 76 8.50 4.95 -4.38
N ASP A 77 9.62 5.21 -3.72
CA ASP A 77 10.72 4.24 -3.60
C ASP A 77 10.42 3.06 -2.65
N ARG A 78 9.33 3.14 -1.90
CA ARG A 78 8.86 2.06 -1.02
C ARG A 78 7.86 1.13 -1.70
N CYS A 79 7.33 1.53 -2.86
CA CYS A 79 6.36 0.74 -3.62
C CYS A 79 7.11 -0.20 -4.57
N ILE A 80 6.99 -1.50 -4.34
CA ILE A 80 7.55 -2.46 -5.28
C ILE A 80 6.68 -2.53 -6.54
N PRO A 81 7.25 -2.43 -7.76
CA PRO A 81 6.52 -2.70 -9.00
C PRO A 81 6.00 -4.14 -9.04
N ALA A 82 4.83 -4.33 -9.65
CA ALA A 82 4.18 -5.64 -9.70
C ALA A 82 5.03 -6.70 -10.39
N ASP A 83 5.64 -6.36 -11.52
CA ASP A 83 6.55 -7.21 -12.29
C ASP A 83 7.79 -7.60 -11.47
N ARG A 84 8.37 -6.66 -10.72
CA ARG A 84 9.52 -6.94 -9.85
C ARG A 84 9.15 -7.87 -8.69
N LEU A 85 7.95 -7.72 -8.10
CA LEU A 85 7.46 -8.63 -7.07
C LEU A 85 7.29 -10.05 -7.61
N GLU A 86 6.65 -10.18 -8.78
CA GLU A 86 6.42 -11.46 -9.46
C GLU A 86 7.75 -12.13 -9.87
N GLU A 87 8.73 -11.35 -10.33
CA GLU A 87 10.08 -11.82 -10.64
C GLU A 87 10.76 -12.39 -9.38
N ILE A 88 10.78 -11.65 -8.27
CA ILE A 88 11.35 -12.13 -6.99
C ILE A 88 10.65 -13.41 -6.53
N GLN A 89 9.33 -13.49 -6.63
CA GLN A 89 8.60 -14.72 -6.28
C GLN A 89 9.04 -15.90 -7.15
N SER A 90 9.14 -15.70 -8.46
CA SER A 90 9.59 -16.74 -9.40
C SER A 90 11.02 -17.22 -9.14
N GLU A 91 11.95 -16.29 -8.90
CA GLU A 91 13.35 -16.60 -8.56
C GLU A 91 13.49 -17.39 -7.25
N LEU A 92 12.56 -17.21 -6.31
CA LEU A 92 12.52 -17.93 -5.05
C LEU A 92 11.81 -19.29 -5.14
N GLY A 93 11.34 -19.70 -6.32
CA GLY A 93 10.69 -20.99 -6.55
C GLY A 93 9.19 -21.00 -6.27
N PHE A 94 8.55 -19.84 -6.30
CA PHE A 94 7.09 -19.78 -6.30
C PHE A 94 6.54 -19.89 -7.73
N ALA A 95 5.47 -20.65 -7.89
CA ALA A 95 4.63 -20.65 -9.08
C ALA A 95 3.55 -19.57 -8.93
N LEU A 96 3.53 -18.59 -9.84
CA LEU A 96 2.55 -17.50 -9.80
C LEU A 96 1.16 -18.03 -10.19
N GLU A 97 0.16 -17.86 -9.34
CA GLU A 97 -1.22 -18.24 -9.63
C GLU A 97 -2.04 -17.09 -10.21
N GLY A 98 -1.68 -15.86 -9.85
CA GLY A 98 -2.30 -14.65 -10.40
C GLY A 98 -2.37 -13.53 -9.40
N ARG A 99 -3.05 -12.45 -9.84
CA ARG A 99 -3.29 -11.26 -9.02
C ARG A 99 -4.70 -10.72 -9.25
N PHE A 100 -5.24 -10.04 -8.24
CA PHE A 100 -6.51 -9.34 -8.37
C PHE A 100 -6.51 -8.02 -7.59
N VAL A 101 -7.31 -7.07 -8.07
CA VAL A 101 -7.50 -5.74 -7.48
C VAL A 101 -8.95 -5.62 -7.00
N PRO A 102 -9.22 -5.49 -5.70
CA PRO A 102 -10.57 -5.23 -5.20
C PRO A 102 -10.95 -3.76 -5.44
N LEU A 103 -11.57 -3.46 -6.58
CA LEU A 103 -11.92 -2.09 -6.99
C LEU A 103 -12.89 -1.39 -6.02
N ASP A 104 -13.77 -2.15 -5.37
CA ASP A 104 -14.72 -1.65 -4.36
C ASP A 104 -14.13 -1.67 -2.93
N GLY A 105 -12.97 -2.28 -2.75
CA GLY A 105 -12.28 -2.35 -1.47
C GLY A 105 -11.74 -1.01 -1.02
N VAL A 106 -11.90 -0.70 0.29
CA VAL A 106 -11.35 0.51 0.92
C VAL A 106 -10.51 0.10 2.12
N LEU A 107 -9.18 0.33 2.04
CA LEU A 107 -8.22 -0.14 3.04
C LEU A 107 -8.45 0.44 4.43
N THR A 108 -8.82 1.72 4.51
CA THR A 108 -9.05 2.41 5.78
C THR A 108 -10.53 2.38 6.24
N GLY A 109 -11.37 1.56 5.56
CA GLY A 109 -12.79 1.41 5.91
C GLY A 109 -13.54 2.74 5.94
N SER A 110 -14.36 2.95 6.97
CA SER A 110 -15.18 4.17 7.10
C SER A 110 -14.35 5.46 7.24
N ALA A 111 -13.12 5.37 7.74
CA ALA A 111 -12.23 6.53 7.87
C ALA A 111 -11.85 7.14 6.52
N TYR A 112 -11.87 6.37 5.44
CA TYR A 112 -11.66 6.87 4.07
C TYR A 112 -12.71 7.90 3.68
N PHE A 113 -13.95 7.73 4.12
CA PHE A 113 -15.09 8.58 3.77
C PHE A 113 -15.29 9.78 4.70
N ASP A 114 -14.41 9.94 5.69
CA ASP A 114 -14.38 11.15 6.52
C ASP A 114 -13.73 12.30 5.73
N ASP A 115 -14.55 13.17 5.16
CA ASP A 115 -14.11 14.29 4.32
C ASP A 115 -13.21 15.28 5.07
N GLU A 116 -13.40 15.41 6.38
CA GLU A 116 -12.60 16.26 7.27
C GLU A 116 -11.55 15.47 8.08
N GLY A 117 -11.42 14.16 7.80
CA GLY A 117 -10.46 13.31 8.47
C GLY A 117 -9.05 13.89 8.54
N PRO A 118 -8.49 14.40 7.42
CA PRO A 118 -7.15 14.99 7.42
C PRO A 118 -6.96 16.17 8.37
N LEU A 119 -8.00 16.87 8.78
CA LEU A 119 -7.90 17.95 9.80
C LEU A 119 -7.63 17.42 11.22
N LYS A 120 -7.82 16.12 11.44
CA LYS A 120 -7.71 15.46 12.76
C LYS A 120 -6.33 14.83 12.93
N PRO A 121 -5.50 15.25 13.89
CA PRO A 121 -4.18 14.64 14.11
C PRO A 121 -4.23 13.13 14.35
N GLU A 122 -5.22 12.62 15.06
CA GLU A 122 -5.43 11.20 15.36
C GLU A 122 -5.76 10.40 14.09
N TRP A 123 -6.48 10.98 13.13
CA TRP A 123 -6.75 10.36 11.84
C TRP A 123 -5.45 10.21 11.03
N ARG A 124 -4.63 11.28 10.96
CA ARG A 124 -3.33 11.27 10.27
C ARG A 124 -2.34 10.28 10.89
N LYS A 125 -2.37 10.10 12.23
CA LYS A 125 -1.47 9.17 12.93
C LYS A 125 -1.66 7.70 12.53
N SER A 126 -2.83 7.32 12.06
CA SER A 126 -3.13 5.96 11.60
C SER A 126 -2.58 5.66 10.21
N ASP A 127 -2.11 6.67 9.48
CA ASP A 127 -1.67 6.58 8.09
C ASP A 127 -0.17 6.88 7.97
N SER A 128 0.58 5.90 7.44
CA SER A 128 2.04 6.00 7.32
C SER A 128 2.49 7.05 6.29
N ILE A 129 1.65 7.36 5.29
CA ILE A 129 1.97 8.36 4.25
C ILE A 129 1.88 9.76 4.83
N TRP A 130 0.84 10.05 5.63
CA TRP A 130 0.71 11.34 6.30
C TRP A 130 1.87 11.66 7.25
N LYS A 131 2.53 10.64 7.83
CA LYS A 131 3.73 10.82 8.66
C LYS A 131 4.96 11.30 7.89
N LEU A 132 4.95 11.20 6.57
CA LEU A 132 6.03 11.66 5.69
C LEU A 132 5.82 13.11 5.23
N ALA A 133 4.63 13.68 5.47
CA ALA A 133 4.30 15.03 5.02
C ALA A 133 5.06 16.07 5.88
N PRO A 134 5.77 17.04 5.24
CA PRO A 134 6.33 18.18 5.93
C PRO A 134 5.24 18.99 6.65
N GLU A 135 5.58 19.66 7.75
CA GLU A 135 4.62 20.48 8.52
C GLU A 135 3.93 21.53 7.65
N GLN A 136 4.65 22.17 6.73
CA GLN A 136 4.07 23.14 5.81
C GLN A 136 3.02 22.51 4.89
N GLU A 137 3.28 21.31 4.37
CA GLU A 137 2.33 20.60 3.51
C GLU A 137 1.06 20.20 4.26
N ILE A 138 1.19 19.83 5.55
CA ILE A 138 0.04 19.59 6.42
C ILE A 138 -0.76 20.89 6.64
N ALA A 139 -0.09 22.01 6.89
CA ALA A 139 -0.76 23.30 7.04
C ALA A 139 -1.50 23.74 5.77
N ASP A 140 -0.88 23.53 4.60
CA ASP A 140 -1.48 23.84 3.29
C ASP A 140 -2.72 22.94 3.02
N ALA A 141 -2.62 21.65 3.35
CA ALA A 141 -3.74 20.70 3.26
C ALA A 141 -4.91 21.13 4.18
N ASP A 142 -4.60 21.50 5.42
CA ASP A 142 -5.60 21.98 6.39
C ASP A 142 -6.29 23.27 5.87
N ALA A 143 -5.54 24.23 5.37
CA ALA A 143 -6.07 25.47 4.78
C ALA A 143 -7.00 25.14 3.61
N LYS A 144 -6.54 24.31 2.67
CA LYS A 144 -7.31 23.91 1.49
C LYS A 144 -8.63 23.22 1.84
N ILE A 145 -8.62 22.30 2.81
CA ILE A 145 -9.86 21.63 3.24
C ILE A 145 -10.84 22.63 3.86
N ARG A 146 -10.35 23.56 4.71
CA ARG A 146 -11.19 24.59 5.33
C ARG A 146 -11.81 25.51 4.28
N ASP A 147 -11.05 25.95 3.28
CA ASP A 147 -11.52 26.80 2.19
C ASP A 147 -12.57 26.07 1.34
N LEU A 148 -12.30 24.82 0.96
CA LEU A 148 -13.24 23.99 0.22
C LEU A 148 -14.54 23.74 1.00
N ARG A 149 -14.45 23.53 2.32
CA ARG A 149 -15.61 23.39 3.18
C ARG A 149 -16.43 24.70 3.23
N THR A 150 -15.76 25.82 3.40
CA THR A 150 -16.42 27.14 3.49
C THR A 150 -17.12 27.51 2.18
N SER A 151 -16.52 27.16 1.04
CA SER A 151 -17.11 27.38 -0.28
C SER A 151 -18.17 26.33 -0.68
N GLY A 152 -18.36 25.26 0.12
CA GLY A 152 -19.23 24.14 -0.22
C GLY A 152 -18.66 23.19 -1.29
N GLY A 153 -17.41 23.34 -1.69
CA GLY A 153 -16.76 22.58 -2.76
C GLY A 153 -16.11 21.26 -2.32
N LEU A 154 -16.00 20.98 -1.01
CA LEU A 154 -15.21 19.85 -0.49
C LEU A 154 -15.70 18.50 -1.02
N ALA A 155 -16.99 18.24 -0.98
CA ALA A 155 -17.55 16.97 -1.44
C ALA A 155 -17.28 16.73 -2.93
N ALA A 156 -17.46 17.75 -3.77
CA ALA A 156 -17.19 17.66 -5.21
C ALA A 156 -15.70 17.43 -5.49
N TYR A 157 -14.81 18.13 -4.80
CA TYR A 157 -13.36 17.94 -4.89
C TYR A 157 -12.96 16.50 -4.56
N LEU A 158 -13.42 15.97 -3.42
CA LEU A 158 -13.09 14.61 -3.02
C LEU A 158 -13.69 13.54 -3.94
N ALA A 159 -14.92 13.78 -4.47
CA ALA A 159 -15.56 12.88 -5.42
C ALA A 159 -14.79 12.75 -6.74
N GLU A 160 -14.18 13.83 -7.22
CA GLU A 160 -13.32 13.83 -8.42
C GLU A 160 -12.18 12.81 -8.27
N TYR A 161 -11.48 12.84 -7.13
CA TYR A 161 -10.38 11.92 -6.87
C TYR A 161 -10.87 10.49 -6.55
N ASP A 162 -12.03 10.31 -5.92
CA ASP A 162 -12.60 8.98 -5.67
C ASP A 162 -13.00 8.23 -6.96
N THR A 163 -13.27 8.97 -8.03
CA THR A 163 -13.55 8.37 -9.35
C THR A 163 -12.38 7.54 -9.86
N LYS A 164 -11.15 8.00 -9.65
CA LYS A 164 -9.93 7.28 -10.04
C LYS A 164 -9.74 6.00 -9.23
N ARG A 165 -10.05 6.02 -7.93
CA ARG A 165 -9.97 4.84 -7.07
C ARG A 165 -10.73 3.65 -7.65
N ARG A 166 -11.92 3.89 -8.21
CA ARG A 166 -12.73 2.82 -8.81
C ARG A 166 -12.14 2.22 -10.09
N GLN A 167 -11.12 2.87 -10.66
CA GLN A 167 -10.42 2.38 -11.85
C GLN A 167 -9.16 1.57 -11.47
N VAL A 168 -8.40 2.04 -10.46
CA VAL A 168 -7.11 1.46 -10.11
C VAL A 168 -7.14 0.64 -8.81
N GLY A 169 -8.17 0.82 -7.97
CA GLY A 169 -8.25 0.24 -6.63
C GLY A 169 -7.23 0.86 -5.66
N GLN A 170 -7.19 0.35 -4.43
CA GLN A 170 -6.24 0.80 -3.40
C GLN A 170 -5.11 -0.19 -3.13
N THR A 171 -5.28 -1.43 -3.58
CA THR A 171 -4.34 -2.51 -3.30
C THR A 171 -4.45 -3.62 -4.32
N THR A 172 -3.40 -4.41 -4.44
CA THR A 172 -3.35 -5.63 -5.26
C THR A 172 -2.99 -6.81 -4.40
N PHE A 173 -3.70 -7.92 -4.58
CA PHE A 173 -3.36 -9.22 -4.02
C PHE A 173 -2.63 -10.03 -5.06
N PHE A 174 -1.43 -10.51 -4.73
CA PHE A 174 -0.64 -11.45 -5.50
C PHE A 174 -0.70 -12.80 -4.81
N VAL A 175 -0.98 -13.85 -5.56
CA VAL A 175 -1.08 -15.21 -5.06
C VAL A 175 -0.04 -16.06 -5.77
N ALA A 176 0.81 -16.73 -5.00
CA ALA A 176 1.83 -17.61 -5.52
C ALA A 176 1.92 -18.88 -4.66
N ARG A 177 2.25 -20.00 -5.30
CA ARG A 177 2.33 -21.33 -4.67
C ARG A 177 3.78 -21.76 -4.57
N LYS A 178 4.18 -22.25 -3.42
CA LYS A 178 5.47 -22.93 -3.28
C LYS A 178 5.47 -24.22 -4.10
N ALA A 179 6.34 -24.31 -5.10
CA ALA A 179 6.53 -25.51 -5.92
C ALA A 179 7.06 -26.70 -5.10
#